data_646b9aad74edce96c2c66d22eea67bda
#
_entry.id   646b9aad74edce96c2c66d22eea67bda
#
_cell.length_a   1.000
_cell.length_b   1.000
_cell.length_c   1.000
_cell.angle_alpha   90.00
_cell.angle_beta   90.00
_cell.angle_gamma   90.00
#
_symmetry.space_group_name_H-M   'P 1'
#
loop_
_entity.id
_entity.type
_entity.pdbx_description
1 polymer ?
#
loop_
_entity_poly.entity_id
_entity_poly.type
_entity_poly.pdbx_seq_one_letter_code
_entity_poly.pdbx_strand_id
1 'polypeptide(L)'
;LKEGDTRFVAMSWSEHAPPTSYEDAYSRLVWTAHHWQNWLARGSFPDHPWRSYLERSALTLKGLTYSPTGALIAAATTSLPETPHGERNWDYRFSWIRDSTFTLWGLYTLGFDWEANDFFYFSADVAKGTDDLQIMYGVAGEKKLEEEILHHLHGYEGASPVRIGNGAYDQNQHDVWGAVLDSFYLHTKSRDGMPEEIWPILKRQVHAAIEHWREADRGIWEVRGEPQHFTSSKVMCWVALDRGDRLGRLREDHELAAEWPLIADEIHAAI
;
A
#
# COMPACT_ATOMS: atom_id res chain seq x y z
N LEU A 1 -43.05 9.35 4.65
CA LEU A 1 -42.98 8.64 3.36
C LEU A 1 -44.24 7.76 3.23
N LYS A 2 -44.89 7.79 2.08
CA LYS A 2 -45.98 6.89 1.73
C LYS A 2 -45.46 5.88 0.71
N GLU A 3 -46.16 4.80 0.50
CA GLU A 3 -45.86 3.84 -0.55
C GLU A 3 -45.81 4.56 -1.93
N GLY A 4 -44.73 4.34 -2.69
CA GLY A 4 -44.50 5.02 -3.97
C GLY A 4 -43.76 6.38 -3.87
N ASP A 5 -43.56 6.93 -2.68
CA ASP A 5 -42.75 8.14 -2.52
C ASP A 5 -41.29 7.84 -2.70
N THR A 6 -40.61 8.62 -3.55
CA THR A 6 -39.17 8.60 -3.70
C THR A 6 -38.55 9.85 -3.10
N ARG A 7 -37.49 9.69 -2.34
CA ARG A 7 -36.70 10.78 -1.75
C ARG A 7 -35.22 10.48 -1.93
N PHE A 8 -34.43 11.51 -2.02
CA PHE A 8 -32.98 11.40 -1.98
C PHE A 8 -32.41 12.33 -0.91
N VAL A 9 -31.27 11.96 -0.38
CA VAL A 9 -30.43 12.78 0.50
C VAL A 9 -29.09 12.93 -0.18
N ALA A 10 -28.58 14.15 -0.24
CA ALA A 10 -27.27 14.41 -0.83
C ALA A 10 -26.39 15.12 0.20
N MET A 11 -25.15 14.70 0.28
CA MET A 11 -24.08 15.36 1.00
C MET A 11 -22.95 15.64 0.02
N SER A 12 -22.45 16.85 0.01
CA SER A 12 -21.30 17.23 -0.81
C SER A 12 -20.21 17.82 0.06
N TRP A 13 -18.99 17.72 -0.42
CA TRP A 13 -17.80 18.30 0.20
C TRP A 13 -17.18 19.33 -0.74
N SER A 14 -16.63 20.40 -0.16
CA SER A 14 -15.96 21.44 -0.93
C SER A 14 -16.94 22.23 -1.85
N GLU A 15 -16.47 22.64 -3.02
CA GLU A 15 -17.21 23.49 -3.98
C GLU A 15 -18.21 22.73 -4.85
N HIS A 16 -18.28 21.41 -4.72
CA HIS A 16 -19.21 20.61 -5.50
C HIS A 16 -20.65 20.77 -5.01
N ALA A 17 -21.49 21.35 -5.83
CA ALA A 17 -22.91 21.50 -5.50
C ALA A 17 -23.59 20.12 -5.42
N PRO A 18 -24.39 19.85 -4.36
CA PRO A 18 -25.18 18.63 -4.29
C PRO A 18 -26.24 18.61 -5.40
N PRO A 19 -26.76 17.44 -5.80
CA PRO A 19 -27.89 17.36 -6.69
C PRO A 19 -29.10 18.08 -6.10
N THR A 20 -29.84 18.81 -6.91
CA THR A 20 -30.98 19.63 -6.49
C THR A 20 -32.34 19.00 -6.84
N SER A 21 -32.35 17.97 -7.69
CA SER A 21 -33.54 17.20 -8.05
C SER A 21 -33.29 15.70 -8.01
N TYR A 22 -34.37 14.91 -7.99
CA TYR A 22 -34.29 13.45 -8.10
C TYR A 22 -33.66 13.02 -9.45
N GLU A 23 -34.01 13.67 -10.54
CA GLU A 23 -33.50 13.39 -11.87
C GLU A 23 -31.98 13.64 -11.96
N ASP A 24 -31.49 14.73 -11.35
CA ASP A 24 -30.05 15.01 -11.28
C ASP A 24 -29.34 13.96 -10.40
N ALA A 25 -29.89 13.64 -9.23
CA ALA A 25 -29.34 12.60 -8.36
C ALA A 25 -29.28 11.23 -9.07
N TYR A 26 -30.35 10.86 -9.77
CA TYR A 26 -30.42 9.60 -10.51
C TYR A 26 -29.44 9.58 -11.71
N SER A 27 -29.31 10.68 -12.43
CA SER A 27 -28.35 10.80 -13.53
C SER A 27 -26.91 10.63 -13.05
N ARG A 28 -26.56 11.22 -11.91
CA ARG A 28 -25.23 11.04 -11.28
C ARG A 28 -24.99 9.59 -10.84
N LEU A 29 -26.01 8.91 -10.30
CA LEU A 29 -25.93 7.48 -9.96
C LEU A 29 -25.65 6.62 -11.20
N VAL A 30 -26.41 6.84 -12.28
CA VAL A 30 -26.24 6.11 -13.55
C VAL A 30 -24.85 6.37 -14.14
N TRP A 31 -24.41 7.62 -14.16
CA TRP A 31 -23.06 7.97 -14.62
C TRP A 31 -21.98 7.29 -13.80
N THR A 32 -22.10 7.29 -12.47
CA THR A 32 -21.16 6.62 -11.57
C THR A 32 -21.11 5.11 -11.81
N ALA A 33 -22.29 4.48 -11.97
CA ALA A 33 -22.36 3.05 -12.27
C ALA A 33 -21.67 2.72 -13.61
N HIS A 34 -21.93 3.51 -14.66
CA HIS A 34 -21.26 3.34 -15.97
C HIS A 34 -19.75 3.58 -15.86
N HIS A 35 -19.32 4.59 -15.10
CA HIS A 35 -17.89 4.83 -14.88
C HIS A 35 -17.18 3.57 -14.33
N TRP A 36 -17.72 2.97 -13.27
CA TRP A 36 -17.14 1.78 -12.67
C TRP A 36 -17.23 0.54 -13.56
N GLN A 37 -18.34 0.38 -14.32
CA GLN A 37 -18.47 -0.70 -15.30
C GLN A 37 -17.43 -0.56 -16.41
N ASN A 38 -17.25 0.63 -16.96
CA ASN A 38 -16.25 0.91 -17.99
C ASN A 38 -14.83 0.72 -17.46
N TRP A 39 -14.57 1.08 -16.22
CA TRP A 39 -13.28 0.83 -15.60
C TRP A 39 -13.01 -0.67 -15.48
N LEU A 40 -13.95 -1.46 -14.96
CA LEU A 40 -13.82 -2.93 -14.87
C LEU A 40 -13.63 -3.59 -16.25
N ALA A 41 -14.30 -3.09 -17.28
CA ALA A 41 -14.21 -3.65 -18.62
C ALA A 41 -12.81 -3.54 -19.25
N ARG A 42 -11.91 -2.73 -18.68
CA ARG A 42 -10.50 -2.66 -19.10
C ARG A 42 -9.65 -3.80 -18.51
N GLY A 43 -10.13 -4.43 -17.46
CA GLY A 43 -9.42 -5.51 -16.79
C GLY A 43 -9.51 -6.83 -17.53
N SER A 44 -8.50 -7.69 -17.32
CA SER A 44 -8.45 -9.06 -17.82
C SER A 44 -8.81 -10.03 -16.71
N PHE A 45 -10.06 -10.43 -16.65
CA PHE A 45 -10.56 -11.37 -15.64
C PHE A 45 -10.70 -12.77 -16.23
N PRO A 46 -10.19 -13.81 -15.55
CA PRO A 46 -10.33 -15.19 -16.02
C PRO A 46 -11.81 -15.63 -16.00
N ASP A 47 -12.16 -16.54 -16.90
CA ASP A 47 -13.43 -17.27 -16.84
C ASP A 47 -13.33 -18.33 -15.73
N HIS A 48 -13.77 -17.95 -14.54
CA HIS A 48 -13.62 -18.75 -13.32
C HIS A 48 -14.79 -18.49 -12.36
N PRO A 49 -15.24 -19.48 -11.57
CA PRO A 49 -16.31 -19.29 -10.59
C PRO A 49 -16.11 -18.12 -9.61
N TRP A 50 -14.87 -17.72 -9.36
CA TRP A 50 -14.54 -16.59 -8.47
C TRP A 50 -14.37 -15.24 -9.19
N ARG A 51 -14.71 -15.16 -10.47
CA ARG A 51 -14.58 -13.92 -11.25
C ARG A 51 -15.23 -12.72 -10.57
N SER A 52 -16.45 -12.87 -10.05
CA SER A 52 -17.15 -11.78 -9.36
C SER A 52 -16.43 -11.28 -8.10
N TYR A 53 -15.72 -12.17 -7.40
CA TYR A 53 -14.87 -11.79 -6.26
C TYR A 53 -13.63 -11.02 -6.71
N LEU A 54 -13.00 -11.42 -7.81
CA LEU A 54 -11.87 -10.69 -8.40
C LEU A 54 -12.28 -9.30 -8.86
N GLU A 55 -13.42 -9.17 -9.55
CA GLU A 55 -13.98 -7.88 -9.95
C GLU A 55 -14.27 -6.98 -8.75
N ARG A 56 -14.85 -7.54 -7.67
CA ARG A 56 -15.10 -6.80 -6.43
C ARG A 56 -13.80 -6.37 -5.75
N SER A 57 -12.79 -7.25 -5.70
CA SER A 57 -11.47 -6.92 -5.14
C SER A 57 -10.79 -5.81 -5.91
N ALA A 58 -10.82 -5.86 -7.25
CA ALA A 58 -10.28 -4.81 -8.11
C ALA A 58 -10.96 -3.45 -7.84
N LEU A 59 -12.30 -3.43 -7.76
CA LEU A 59 -13.06 -2.22 -7.41
C LEU A 59 -12.67 -1.67 -6.03
N THR A 60 -12.46 -2.55 -5.06
CA THR A 60 -12.04 -2.16 -3.70
C THR A 60 -10.66 -1.50 -3.72
N LEU A 61 -9.67 -2.13 -4.36
CA LEU A 61 -8.33 -1.55 -4.51
C LEU A 61 -8.37 -0.18 -5.20
N LYS A 62 -9.13 -0.07 -6.32
CA LYS A 62 -9.30 1.21 -7.01
C LYS A 62 -9.99 2.26 -6.13
N GLY A 63 -11.00 1.86 -5.35
CA GLY A 63 -11.70 2.75 -4.42
C GLY A 63 -10.83 3.25 -3.26
N LEU A 64 -9.77 2.51 -2.91
CA LEU A 64 -8.79 2.88 -1.89
C LEU A 64 -7.60 3.69 -2.44
N THR A 65 -7.53 3.90 -3.76
CA THR A 65 -6.48 4.69 -4.40
C THR A 65 -6.81 6.19 -4.30
N TYR A 66 -5.89 6.96 -3.75
CA TYR A 66 -5.97 8.43 -3.73
C TYR A 66 -5.44 8.98 -5.05
N SER A 67 -6.37 9.38 -5.92
CA SER A 67 -6.08 9.76 -7.32
C SER A 67 -5.01 10.85 -7.50
N PRO A 68 -4.90 11.90 -6.63
CA PRO A 68 -3.90 12.95 -6.83
C PRO A 68 -2.44 12.50 -6.73
N THR A 69 -2.14 11.44 -5.96
CA THR A 69 -0.77 10.98 -5.74
C THR A 69 -0.53 9.53 -6.16
N GLY A 70 -1.60 8.76 -6.36
CA GLY A 70 -1.50 7.33 -6.57
C GLY A 70 -1.35 6.50 -5.28
N ALA A 71 -1.26 7.14 -4.10
CA ALA A 71 -1.21 6.43 -2.82
C ALA A 71 -2.40 5.50 -2.63
N LEU A 72 -2.16 4.32 -2.07
CA LEU A 72 -3.22 3.35 -1.78
C LEU A 72 -3.31 3.15 -0.26
N ILE A 73 -4.45 3.51 0.31
CA ILE A 73 -4.69 3.35 1.76
C ILE A 73 -5.12 1.93 2.09
N ALA A 74 -4.72 1.44 3.27
CA ALA A 74 -5.08 0.09 3.72
C ALA A 74 -6.60 -0.04 3.96
N ALA A 75 -7.25 0.99 4.49
CA ALA A 75 -8.71 1.08 4.58
C ALA A 75 -9.16 2.55 4.64
N ALA A 76 -10.42 2.81 4.25
CA ALA A 76 -11.03 4.14 4.32
C ALA A 76 -11.52 4.52 5.74
N THR A 77 -11.21 3.72 6.75
CA THR A 77 -11.75 3.83 8.10
C THR A 77 -10.65 3.86 9.16
N THR A 78 -10.99 4.45 10.30
CA THR A 78 -10.19 4.33 11.53
C THR A 78 -11.00 3.63 12.61
N SER A 79 -10.29 3.00 13.55
CA SER A 79 -10.79 2.52 14.84
C SER A 79 -11.92 1.49 14.80
N LEU A 80 -12.09 0.79 13.67
CA LEU A 80 -12.92 -0.41 13.66
C LEU A 80 -12.18 -1.54 14.42
N PRO A 81 -12.84 -2.21 15.38
CA PRO A 81 -12.18 -3.23 16.18
C PRO A 81 -11.94 -4.51 15.39
N GLU A 82 -10.76 -5.13 15.57
CA GLU A 82 -10.46 -6.45 15.03
C GLU A 82 -11.36 -7.54 15.63
N THR A 83 -11.76 -7.35 16.88
CA THR A 83 -12.71 -8.20 17.59
C THR A 83 -13.74 -7.33 18.30
N PRO A 84 -15.01 -7.76 18.44
CA PRO A 84 -16.02 -7.02 19.20
C PRO A 84 -15.50 -6.63 20.59
N HIS A 85 -15.67 -5.35 20.94
CA HIS A 85 -15.21 -4.76 22.22
C HIS A 85 -13.68 -4.80 22.45
N GLY A 86 -12.90 -5.09 21.41
CA GLY A 86 -11.43 -5.17 21.49
C GLY A 86 -10.75 -3.80 21.56
N GLU A 87 -9.46 -3.82 21.84
CA GLU A 87 -8.61 -2.62 21.96
C GLU A 87 -7.76 -2.36 20.73
N ARG A 88 -7.70 -3.32 19.81
CA ARG A 88 -6.90 -3.23 18.57
C ARG A 88 -7.68 -2.53 17.48
N ASN A 89 -7.81 -1.22 17.64
CA ASN A 89 -8.66 -0.33 16.84
C ASN A 89 -7.75 0.68 16.14
N TRP A 90 -7.13 0.26 15.03
CA TRP A 90 -6.09 1.04 14.38
C TRP A 90 -6.64 2.00 13.33
N ASP A 91 -5.86 3.03 13.02
CA ASP A 91 -6.12 3.90 11.88
C ASP A 91 -5.44 3.31 10.64
N TYR A 92 -6.24 2.88 9.67
CA TYR A 92 -5.79 2.27 8.43
C TYR A 92 -5.85 3.21 7.21
N ARG A 93 -6.07 4.51 7.41
CA ARG A 93 -6.19 5.51 6.33
C ARG A 93 -4.83 5.94 5.77
N PHE A 94 -3.79 5.17 5.97
CA PHE A 94 -2.43 5.40 5.52
C PHE A 94 -2.00 4.37 4.48
N SER A 95 -0.92 4.69 3.76
CA SER A 95 -0.35 3.86 2.72
C SER A 95 0.87 3.11 3.26
N TRP A 96 0.79 1.78 3.36
CA TRP A 96 1.90 0.92 3.75
C TRP A 96 2.71 0.51 2.53
N ILE A 97 4.02 0.69 2.61
CA ILE A 97 4.93 0.33 1.51
C ILE A 97 4.99 -1.19 1.30
N ARG A 98 4.97 -1.98 2.35
CA ARG A 98 4.96 -3.45 2.30
C ARG A 98 3.77 -4.01 1.53
N ASP A 99 2.58 -3.50 1.81
CA ASP A 99 1.33 -3.97 1.18
C ASP A 99 1.25 -3.62 -0.31
N SER A 100 2.06 -2.69 -0.71
CA SER A 100 2.19 -2.18 -2.07
C SER A 100 2.52 -3.26 -3.08
N THR A 101 3.44 -4.15 -2.75
CA THR A 101 3.92 -5.20 -3.65
C THR A 101 2.79 -6.12 -4.11
N PHE A 102 1.96 -6.57 -3.17
CA PHE A 102 0.83 -7.44 -3.51
C PHE A 102 -0.26 -6.69 -4.29
N THR A 103 -0.47 -5.42 -3.96
CA THR A 103 -1.41 -4.57 -4.69
C THR A 103 -0.96 -4.35 -6.14
N LEU A 104 0.31 -4.00 -6.35
CA LEU A 104 0.89 -3.87 -7.68
C LEU A 104 0.77 -5.17 -8.48
N TRP A 105 1.15 -6.29 -7.86
CA TRP A 105 1.03 -7.61 -8.50
C TRP A 105 -0.41 -7.94 -8.89
N GLY A 106 -1.37 -7.71 -8.00
CA GLY A 106 -2.78 -7.91 -8.27
C GLY A 106 -3.29 -7.05 -9.42
N LEU A 107 -2.97 -5.76 -9.43
CA LEU A 107 -3.38 -4.82 -10.47
C LEU A 107 -2.74 -5.16 -11.82
N TYR A 108 -1.44 -5.45 -11.89
CA TYR A 108 -0.77 -5.88 -13.12
C TYR A 108 -1.35 -7.20 -13.66
N THR A 109 -1.60 -8.18 -12.79
CA THR A 109 -2.18 -9.48 -13.19
C THR A 109 -3.56 -9.30 -13.82
N LEU A 110 -4.33 -8.33 -13.35
CA LEU A 110 -5.66 -8.01 -13.87
C LEU A 110 -5.65 -6.99 -15.01
N GLY A 111 -4.47 -6.51 -15.46
CA GLY A 111 -4.33 -5.56 -16.56
C GLY A 111 -4.64 -4.10 -16.21
N PHE A 112 -4.64 -3.74 -14.92
CA PHE A 112 -4.83 -2.36 -14.45
C PHE A 112 -3.51 -1.63 -14.30
N ASP A 113 -2.78 -1.53 -15.37
CA ASP A 113 -1.41 -1.02 -15.42
C ASP A 113 -1.27 0.45 -15.01
N TRP A 114 -2.28 1.29 -15.29
CA TRP A 114 -2.27 2.70 -14.94
C TRP A 114 -2.28 2.89 -13.43
N GLU A 115 -3.15 2.17 -12.75
CA GLU A 115 -3.29 2.20 -11.31
C GLU A 115 -2.02 1.69 -10.61
N ALA A 116 -1.43 0.65 -11.15
CA ALA A 116 -0.16 0.11 -10.65
C ALA A 116 0.99 1.12 -10.84
N ASN A 117 1.04 1.80 -11.99
CA ASN A 117 2.04 2.83 -12.26
C ASN A 117 1.89 4.04 -11.34
N ASP A 118 0.66 4.53 -11.11
CA ASP A 118 0.41 5.66 -10.21
C ASP A 118 0.98 5.35 -8.80
N PHE A 119 0.71 4.15 -8.30
CA PHE A 119 1.23 3.74 -7.01
C PHE A 119 2.76 3.53 -7.00
N PHE A 120 3.32 3.00 -8.10
CA PHE A 120 4.75 2.89 -8.27
C PHE A 120 5.45 4.26 -8.14
N TYR A 121 4.93 5.29 -8.81
CA TYR A 121 5.49 6.64 -8.72
C TYR A 121 5.34 7.25 -7.33
N PHE A 122 4.21 7.02 -6.66
CA PHE A 122 4.07 7.40 -5.26
C PHE A 122 5.16 6.78 -4.37
N SER A 123 5.39 5.47 -4.51
CA SER A 123 6.43 4.75 -3.76
C SER A 123 7.83 5.28 -4.05
N ALA A 124 8.12 5.62 -5.33
CA ALA A 124 9.36 6.24 -5.73
C ALA A 124 9.55 7.62 -5.11
N ASP A 125 8.49 8.44 -5.09
CA ASP A 125 8.55 9.81 -4.57
C ASP A 125 8.79 9.84 -3.05
N VAL A 126 8.12 8.99 -2.28
CA VAL A 126 8.37 8.90 -0.83
C VAL A 126 9.78 8.38 -0.53
N ALA A 127 10.33 7.50 -1.37
CA ALA A 127 11.68 6.96 -1.22
C ALA A 127 12.79 7.96 -1.64
N LYS A 128 12.51 8.93 -2.52
CA LYS A 128 13.48 9.96 -2.95
C LYS A 128 13.89 10.89 -1.81
N GLY A 129 12.99 11.18 -0.91
CA GLY A 129 13.16 12.22 0.11
C GLY A 129 13.82 11.77 1.40
N THR A 130 14.38 10.53 1.48
CA THR A 130 14.87 10.00 2.75
C THR A 130 15.93 8.91 2.54
N ASP A 131 16.90 8.85 3.43
CA ASP A 131 17.81 7.72 3.55
C ASP A 131 17.13 6.56 4.31
N ASP A 132 16.23 6.89 5.25
CA ASP A 132 15.43 5.93 6.00
C ASP A 132 13.99 5.88 5.46
N LEU A 133 13.64 4.77 4.83
CA LEU A 133 12.31 4.52 4.35
C LEU A 133 11.39 4.13 5.52
N GLN A 134 10.30 4.90 5.71
CA GLN A 134 9.27 4.54 6.67
C GLN A 134 8.37 3.41 6.12
N ILE A 135 7.76 2.68 7.03
CA ILE A 135 6.85 1.58 6.67
C ILE A 135 5.52 2.05 6.10
N MET A 136 5.07 3.26 6.49
CA MET A 136 3.83 3.85 6.04
C MET A 136 3.93 5.37 5.90
N TYR A 137 3.05 5.92 5.06
CA TYR A 137 2.94 7.35 4.76
C TYR A 137 1.49 7.78 4.70
N GLY A 138 1.24 9.07 4.90
CA GLY A 138 -0.03 9.69 4.51
C GLY A 138 -0.22 9.70 3.00
N VAL A 139 -1.43 10.00 2.54
CA VAL A 139 -1.79 9.98 1.10
C VAL A 139 -1.06 11.03 0.26
N ALA A 140 -0.53 12.08 0.85
CA ALA A 140 0.30 13.09 0.19
C ALA A 140 1.81 12.92 0.52
N GLY A 141 2.20 11.78 1.10
CA GLY A 141 3.58 11.48 1.49
C GLY A 141 3.96 11.99 2.87
N GLU A 142 2.97 12.31 3.72
CA GLU A 142 3.22 12.76 5.09
C GLU A 142 3.94 11.66 5.88
N LYS A 143 5.01 12.08 6.57
CA LYS A 143 5.87 11.20 7.38
C LYS A 143 5.45 11.14 8.84
N LYS A 144 4.85 12.20 9.37
CA LYS A 144 4.48 12.31 10.77
C LYS A 144 3.02 11.92 10.95
N LEU A 145 2.78 10.74 11.51
CA LEU A 145 1.46 10.14 11.66
C LEU A 145 1.14 9.86 13.14
N GLU A 146 1.40 10.86 14.00
CA GLU A 146 1.27 10.72 15.44
C GLU A 146 -0.11 10.18 15.85
N GLU A 147 -0.09 9.16 16.71
CA GLU A 147 -1.30 8.53 17.22
C GLU A 147 -1.90 9.37 18.34
N GLU A 148 -3.19 9.66 18.23
CA GLU A 148 -3.96 10.39 19.24
C GLU A 148 -5.23 9.62 19.57
N ILE A 149 -5.59 9.57 20.87
CA ILE A 149 -6.84 8.97 21.34
C ILE A 149 -7.92 10.04 21.44
N LEU A 150 -9.05 9.80 20.78
CA LEU A 150 -10.20 10.69 20.78
C LEU A 150 -11.18 10.28 21.90
N HIS A 151 -10.93 10.74 23.11
CA HIS A 151 -11.69 10.36 24.31
C HIS A 151 -13.17 10.75 24.29
N HIS A 152 -13.56 11.69 23.40
CA HIS A 152 -14.95 12.17 23.27
C HIS A 152 -15.80 11.32 22.33
N LEU A 153 -15.21 10.32 21.65
CA LEU A 153 -15.90 9.44 20.73
C LEU A 153 -16.09 8.04 21.31
N HIS A 154 -17.25 7.47 21.04
CA HIS A 154 -17.52 6.05 21.28
C HIS A 154 -17.21 5.27 20.01
N GLY A 155 -16.40 4.23 20.12
CA GLY A 155 -16.09 3.35 19.00
C GLY A 155 -17.26 2.44 18.62
N TYR A 156 -17.08 1.67 17.56
CA TYR A 156 -18.08 0.72 17.09
C TYR A 156 -18.44 -0.27 18.19
N GLU A 157 -19.74 -0.37 18.50
CA GLU A 157 -20.27 -1.20 19.61
C GLU A 157 -19.57 -0.95 20.97
N GLY A 158 -19.14 0.28 21.22
CA GLY A 158 -18.45 0.65 22.45
C GLY A 158 -16.99 0.18 22.54
N ALA A 159 -16.40 -0.31 21.46
CA ALA A 159 -14.98 -0.64 21.42
C ALA A 159 -14.13 0.62 21.59
N SER A 160 -13.09 0.54 22.39
CA SER A 160 -12.18 1.65 22.67
C SER A 160 -10.73 1.19 22.70
N PRO A 161 -9.78 2.12 22.45
CA PRO A 161 -9.97 3.53 22.16
C PRO A 161 -10.35 3.83 20.70
N VAL A 162 -10.91 5.01 20.44
CA VAL A 162 -10.98 5.60 19.09
C VAL A 162 -9.69 6.37 18.86
N ARG A 163 -9.00 6.12 17.74
CA ARG A 163 -7.70 6.71 17.41
C ARG A 163 -7.72 7.44 16.07
N ILE A 164 -6.84 8.41 15.94
CA ILE A 164 -6.34 8.95 14.67
C ILE A 164 -4.82 8.87 14.69
N GLY A 165 -4.21 8.79 13.51
CA GLY A 165 -2.77 8.48 13.43
C GLY A 165 -2.48 7.02 13.73
N ASN A 166 -1.22 6.62 13.56
CA ASN A 166 -0.78 5.25 13.83
C ASN A 166 0.65 5.25 14.35
N GLY A 167 0.81 4.91 15.64
CA GLY A 167 2.11 4.93 16.32
C GLY A 167 3.09 3.85 15.88
N ALA A 168 2.80 3.08 14.82
CA ALA A 168 3.78 2.22 14.17
C ALA A 168 4.58 2.95 13.08
N TYR A 169 4.22 4.19 12.74
CA TYR A 169 4.82 4.94 11.62
C TYR A 169 6.33 5.15 11.73
N ASP A 170 6.87 5.17 12.94
CA ASP A 170 8.29 5.37 13.23
C ASP A 170 9.02 4.06 13.63
N GLN A 171 8.37 2.91 13.48
CA GLN A 171 8.99 1.62 13.76
C GLN A 171 10.01 1.24 12.69
N ASN A 172 11.11 0.63 13.12
CA ASN A 172 12.02 -0.07 12.23
C ASN A 172 11.44 -1.46 11.91
N GLN A 173 11.18 -1.70 10.62
CA GLN A 173 10.73 -2.98 10.09
C GLN A 173 11.57 -3.31 8.86
N HIS A 174 12.40 -4.34 8.98
CA HIS A 174 13.41 -4.67 7.98
C HIS A 174 12.84 -5.31 6.71
N ASP A 175 11.57 -5.65 6.71
CA ASP A 175 10.86 -6.17 5.54
C ASP A 175 10.56 -5.10 4.47
N VAL A 176 10.55 -3.82 4.84
CA VAL A 176 10.20 -2.72 3.92
C VAL A 176 11.14 -2.63 2.72
N TRP A 177 12.44 -2.85 2.91
CA TRP A 177 13.43 -2.79 1.82
C TRP A 177 13.17 -3.86 0.75
N GLY A 178 12.88 -5.09 1.18
CA GLY A 178 12.51 -6.18 0.28
C GLY A 178 11.22 -5.92 -0.47
N ALA A 179 10.21 -5.37 0.21
CA ALA A 179 8.95 -5.01 -0.41
C ALA A 179 9.14 -3.96 -1.52
N VAL A 180 9.94 -2.92 -1.26
CA VAL A 180 10.28 -1.92 -2.28
C VAL A 180 11.00 -2.57 -3.45
N LEU A 181 12.09 -3.30 -3.23
CA LEU A 181 12.87 -3.92 -4.31
C LEU A 181 12.02 -4.87 -5.15
N ASP A 182 11.13 -5.66 -4.52
CA ASP A 182 10.25 -6.58 -5.24
C ASP A 182 9.20 -5.85 -6.07
N SER A 183 8.63 -4.76 -5.55
CA SER A 183 7.70 -3.89 -6.29
C SER A 183 8.34 -3.32 -7.56
N PHE A 184 9.56 -2.79 -7.44
CA PHE A 184 10.29 -2.23 -8.57
C PHE A 184 10.75 -3.30 -9.56
N TYR A 185 11.12 -4.48 -9.08
CA TYR A 185 11.44 -5.61 -9.94
C TYR A 185 10.22 -6.08 -10.75
N LEU A 186 9.05 -6.20 -10.13
CA LEU A 186 7.79 -6.53 -10.80
C LEU A 186 7.42 -5.50 -11.86
N HIS A 187 7.54 -4.20 -11.54
CA HIS A 187 7.31 -3.12 -12.50
C HIS A 187 8.25 -3.25 -13.71
N THR A 188 9.55 -3.41 -13.48
CA THR A 188 10.55 -3.53 -14.55
C THR A 188 10.31 -4.73 -15.45
N LYS A 189 9.82 -5.87 -14.89
CA LYS A 189 9.46 -7.05 -15.68
C LYS A 189 8.21 -6.87 -16.54
N SER A 190 7.31 -6.00 -16.12
CA SER A 190 6.03 -5.77 -16.79
C SER A 190 6.09 -4.62 -17.79
N ARG A 191 7.20 -3.87 -17.84
CA ARG A 191 7.38 -2.62 -18.61
C ARG A 191 8.75 -2.51 -19.27
N ASP A 192 8.86 -1.54 -20.18
CA ASP A 192 10.06 -1.26 -20.99
C ASP A 192 11.21 -0.58 -20.21
N GLY A 193 11.34 -0.89 -18.94
CA GLY A 193 12.47 -0.43 -18.15
C GLY A 193 12.09 0.42 -16.93
N MET A 194 13.09 0.76 -16.15
CA MET A 194 13.00 1.57 -14.94
C MET A 194 13.70 2.91 -15.18
N PRO A 195 13.12 4.06 -14.76
CA PRO A 195 13.79 5.35 -14.86
C PRO A 195 15.16 5.36 -14.18
N GLU A 196 16.13 6.07 -14.77
CA GLU A 196 17.50 6.05 -14.25
C GLU A 196 17.64 6.63 -12.85
N GLU A 197 16.83 7.64 -12.52
CA GLU A 197 16.83 8.29 -11.21
C GLU A 197 16.37 7.37 -10.07
N ILE A 198 15.72 6.25 -10.37
CA ILE A 198 15.24 5.29 -9.37
C ILE A 198 16.39 4.38 -8.89
N TRP A 199 17.32 4.04 -9.75
CA TRP A 199 18.36 3.07 -9.41
C TRP A 199 19.22 3.46 -8.18
N PRO A 200 19.67 4.71 -8.02
CA PRO A 200 20.36 5.12 -6.79
C PRO A 200 19.53 4.95 -5.52
N ILE A 201 18.20 5.11 -5.62
CA ILE A 201 17.28 4.93 -4.50
C ILE A 201 17.26 3.45 -4.10
N LEU A 202 17.11 2.55 -5.07
CA LEU A 202 17.07 1.11 -4.82
C LEU A 202 18.39 0.60 -4.24
N LYS A 203 19.52 1.08 -4.73
CA LYS A 203 20.84 0.76 -4.17
C LYS A 203 20.91 1.10 -2.67
N ARG A 204 20.40 2.26 -2.25
CA ARG A 204 20.34 2.63 -0.82
C ARG A 204 19.50 1.63 -0.01
N GLN A 205 18.38 1.16 -0.55
CA GLN A 205 17.54 0.19 0.15
C GLN A 205 18.25 -1.18 0.30
N VAL A 206 19.02 -1.60 -0.72
CA VAL A 206 19.87 -2.80 -0.61
C VAL A 206 20.93 -2.62 0.46
N HIS A 207 21.61 -1.47 0.48
CA HIS A 207 22.61 -1.18 1.50
C HIS A 207 22.03 -1.14 2.90
N ALA A 208 20.84 -0.57 3.10
CA ALA A 208 20.15 -0.61 4.39
C ALA A 208 19.84 -2.05 4.82
N ALA A 209 19.39 -2.91 3.92
CA ALA A 209 19.19 -4.32 4.21
C ALA A 209 20.51 -5.02 4.61
N ILE A 210 21.63 -4.73 3.94
CA ILE A 210 22.97 -5.26 4.27
C ILE A 210 23.41 -4.84 5.67
N GLU A 211 23.19 -3.58 6.03
CA GLU A 211 23.62 -3.02 7.30
C GLU A 211 22.82 -3.60 8.48
N HIS A 212 21.50 -3.74 8.31
CA HIS A 212 20.60 -3.99 9.43
C HIS A 212 20.03 -5.42 9.54
N TRP A 213 20.24 -6.32 8.58
CA TRP A 213 19.59 -7.66 8.61
C TRP A 213 19.93 -8.51 9.84
N ARG A 214 21.03 -8.19 10.55
CA ARG A 214 21.44 -8.87 11.79
C ARG A 214 20.82 -8.27 13.04
N GLU A 215 20.14 -7.14 12.92
CA GLU A 215 19.50 -6.45 14.03
C GLU A 215 18.08 -6.97 14.27
N ALA A 216 17.56 -6.73 15.46
CA ALA A 216 16.18 -7.00 15.81
C ALA A 216 15.27 -5.86 15.32
N ASP A 217 14.05 -6.19 14.93
CA ASP A 217 13.06 -5.22 14.45
C ASP A 217 11.66 -5.44 15.06
N ARG A 218 10.64 -4.75 14.56
CA ARG A 218 9.26 -4.90 15.03
C ARG A 218 8.47 -5.94 14.22
N GLY A 219 9.03 -6.41 13.11
CA GLY A 219 8.43 -7.38 12.22
C GLY A 219 7.12 -6.94 11.54
N ILE A 220 6.61 -7.78 10.67
CA ILE A 220 5.42 -7.52 9.86
C ILE A 220 4.15 -7.24 10.67
N TRP A 221 4.08 -7.72 11.92
CA TRP A 221 2.93 -7.53 12.82
C TRP A 221 2.98 -6.25 13.65
N GLU A 222 3.97 -5.39 13.42
CA GLU A 222 4.07 -4.07 14.07
C GLU A 222 4.00 -4.16 15.60
N VAL A 223 4.71 -5.17 16.16
CA VAL A 223 4.62 -5.43 17.59
C VAL A 223 4.98 -4.20 18.42
N ARG A 224 4.18 -3.91 19.45
CA ARG A 224 4.38 -2.78 20.36
C ARG A 224 5.34 -3.11 21.51
N GLY A 225 5.82 -4.38 21.59
CA GLY A 225 6.83 -4.84 22.56
C GLY A 225 8.27 -4.52 22.15
N GLU A 226 9.25 -5.18 22.78
CA GLU A 226 10.67 -5.05 22.41
C GLU A 226 10.93 -5.61 20.99
N PRO A 227 11.91 -5.04 20.25
CA PRO A 227 12.35 -5.61 18.97
C PRO A 227 12.81 -7.04 19.11
N GLN A 228 12.54 -7.86 18.09
CA GLN A 228 12.92 -9.26 18.04
C GLN A 228 13.44 -9.64 16.65
N HIS A 229 14.05 -10.83 16.54
CA HIS A 229 14.43 -11.39 15.24
C HIS A 229 13.27 -12.16 14.63
N PHE A 230 12.80 -11.69 13.47
CA PHE A 230 11.74 -12.35 12.72
C PHE A 230 12.29 -13.00 11.45
N THR A 231 11.88 -14.23 11.19
CA THR A 231 12.22 -14.92 9.94
C THR A 231 11.71 -14.15 8.72
N SER A 232 10.50 -13.57 8.81
CA SER A 232 9.93 -12.74 7.73
C SER A 232 10.82 -11.55 7.38
N SER A 233 11.35 -10.84 8.39
CA SER A 233 12.25 -9.70 8.17
C SER A 233 13.53 -10.13 7.46
N LYS A 234 14.14 -11.25 7.90
CA LYS A 234 15.33 -11.81 7.22
C LYS A 234 15.06 -12.24 5.79
N VAL A 235 13.92 -12.92 5.54
CA VAL A 235 13.51 -13.29 4.18
C VAL A 235 13.40 -12.05 3.31
N MET A 236 12.81 -10.96 3.81
CA MET A 236 12.65 -9.74 3.02
C MET A 236 13.98 -8.99 2.83
N CYS A 237 14.90 -9.02 3.79
CA CYS A 237 16.28 -8.56 3.56
C CYS A 237 16.96 -9.38 2.45
N TRP A 238 16.82 -10.71 2.46
CA TRP A 238 17.29 -11.55 1.36
C TRP A 238 16.66 -11.15 0.02
N VAL A 239 15.33 -10.92 -0.01
CA VAL A 239 14.61 -10.45 -1.21
C VAL A 239 15.21 -9.13 -1.71
N ALA A 240 15.54 -8.19 -0.81
CA ALA A 240 16.14 -6.93 -1.19
C ALA A 240 17.44 -7.14 -1.99
N LEU A 241 18.31 -8.04 -1.53
CA LEU A 241 19.58 -8.32 -2.21
C LEU A 241 19.37 -9.10 -3.51
N ASP A 242 18.51 -10.12 -3.53
CA ASP A 242 18.19 -10.92 -4.73
C ASP A 242 17.59 -10.04 -5.83
N ARG A 243 16.62 -9.18 -5.49
CA ARG A 243 16.01 -8.27 -6.47
C ARG A 243 16.96 -7.16 -6.88
N GLY A 244 17.78 -6.66 -5.96
CA GLY A 244 18.85 -5.70 -6.24
C GLY A 244 19.84 -6.25 -7.25
N ASP A 245 20.36 -7.46 -7.05
CA ASP A 245 21.28 -8.13 -7.99
C ASP A 245 20.65 -8.30 -9.38
N ARG A 246 19.39 -8.79 -9.44
CA ARG A 246 18.68 -8.97 -10.71
C ARG A 246 18.47 -7.66 -11.46
N LEU A 247 18.08 -6.58 -10.75
CA LEU A 247 17.94 -5.25 -11.33
C LEU A 247 19.26 -4.67 -11.77
N GLY A 248 20.33 -4.85 -10.99
CA GLY A 248 21.69 -4.45 -11.35
C GLY A 248 22.16 -5.12 -12.64
N ARG A 249 21.94 -6.41 -12.79
CA ARG A 249 22.26 -7.16 -14.03
C ARG A 249 21.46 -6.66 -15.24
N LEU A 250 20.18 -6.35 -15.07
CA LEU A 250 19.35 -5.77 -16.14
C LEU A 250 19.83 -4.39 -16.59
N ARG A 251 20.55 -3.66 -15.72
CA ARG A 251 21.12 -2.34 -15.97
C ARG A 251 22.60 -2.37 -16.36
N GLU A 252 23.20 -3.54 -16.43
CA GLU A 252 24.65 -3.71 -16.69
C GLU A 252 25.54 -3.03 -15.62
N ASP A 253 25.01 -2.82 -14.39
CA ASP A 253 25.76 -2.31 -13.23
C ASP A 253 26.49 -3.50 -12.55
N HIS A 254 27.67 -3.83 -13.09
CA HIS A 254 28.42 -5.02 -12.68
C HIS A 254 29.24 -4.85 -11.40
N GLU A 255 29.44 -3.62 -10.90
CA GLU A 255 30.25 -3.36 -9.70
C GLU A 255 29.62 -4.02 -8.45
N LEU A 256 28.31 -4.10 -8.39
CA LEU A 256 27.55 -4.63 -7.25
C LEU A 256 27.25 -6.14 -7.37
N ALA A 257 27.37 -6.71 -8.57
CA ALA A 257 27.00 -8.09 -8.87
C ALA A 257 27.86 -9.15 -8.14
N ALA A 258 29.01 -8.78 -7.59
CA ALA A 258 29.91 -9.71 -6.91
C ALA A 258 29.65 -9.80 -5.39
N GLU A 259 29.22 -8.73 -4.76
CA GLU A 259 29.07 -8.65 -3.29
C GLU A 259 27.67 -9.08 -2.81
N TRP A 260 26.62 -8.59 -3.43
CA TRP A 260 25.25 -8.82 -2.99
C TRP A 260 24.83 -10.29 -2.95
N PRO A 261 25.17 -11.14 -3.95
CA PRO A 261 24.87 -12.58 -3.87
C PRO A 261 25.51 -13.28 -2.69
N LEU A 262 26.75 -12.93 -2.30
CA LEU A 262 27.44 -13.53 -1.18
C LEU A 262 26.75 -13.21 0.15
N ILE A 263 26.33 -11.94 0.32
CA ILE A 263 25.59 -11.54 1.52
C ILE A 263 24.19 -12.15 1.51
N ALA A 264 23.54 -12.27 0.35
CA ALA A 264 22.26 -12.97 0.24
C ALA A 264 22.37 -14.44 0.69
N ASP A 265 23.46 -15.14 0.35
CA ASP A 265 23.73 -16.50 0.80
C ASP A 265 23.94 -16.56 2.33
N GLU A 266 24.61 -15.56 2.93
CA GLU A 266 24.73 -15.46 4.39
C GLU A 266 23.37 -15.28 5.07
N ILE A 267 22.52 -14.38 4.54
CA ILE A 267 21.17 -14.17 5.08
C ILE A 267 20.35 -15.44 4.95
N HIS A 268 20.40 -16.11 3.79
CA HIS A 268 19.69 -17.36 3.56
C HIS A 268 20.13 -18.46 4.54
N ALA A 269 21.40 -18.55 4.85
CA ALA A 269 21.92 -19.51 5.83
C ALA A 269 21.48 -19.19 7.27
N ALA A 270 21.04 -17.95 7.54
CA ALA A 270 20.57 -17.49 8.87
C ALA A 270 19.04 -17.56 9.04
N ILE A 271 18.30 -17.93 7.97
CA ILE A 271 16.85 -18.19 7.96
C ILE A 271 16.57 -19.61 8.41
#